data_c1d491a24112cd93bd31d927242b9c5f
#
_entry.id   c1d491a24112cd93bd31d927242b9c5f
#
_cell.length_a   1.000
_cell.length_b   1.000
_cell.length_c   1.000
_cell.angle_alpha   90.00
_cell.angle_beta   90.00
_cell.angle_gamma   90.00
#
_symmetry.space_group_name_H-M   'P 1'
#
loop_
_entity.id
_entity.type
_entity.pdbx_description
1 polymer ?
#
loop_
_entity_poly.entity_id
_entity_poly.type
_entity_poly.pdbx_seq_one_letter_code
_entity_poly.pdbx_strand_id
1 'polypeptide(L)'
;LVNTVRKYDTSRFTTIGSNDFWDRRQYNWDKDSYRVFKNLDVAGYNYIWRKYESDHAAYPDRVIYGSESYPKEAAQNWNLVEKHPYVIGDFVWTAIDYLGEAGLAHASYLGEGEHDTQFMGWPWYNGWCGDIDLCGDKKPQSYYRDVLWRERPITMAVHAPVPEGKKEVVNGW
;
A
#
# COMPACT_ATOMS: atom_id res chain seq x y z
N LEU A 1 -2.20 -25.53 -1.59
CA LEU A 1 -1.21 -24.82 -2.38
C LEU A 1 0.16 -24.86 -1.72
N VAL A 2 0.35 -24.32 -0.48
CA VAL A 2 1.64 -24.28 0.25
C VAL A 2 2.27 -25.66 0.35
N ASN A 3 1.51 -26.68 0.81
CA ASN A 3 2.00 -28.06 0.89
C ASN A 3 2.44 -28.64 -0.47
N THR A 4 1.86 -28.17 -1.55
CA THR A 4 2.28 -28.56 -2.90
C THR A 4 3.60 -27.88 -3.27
N VAL A 5 3.75 -26.59 -3.00
CA VAL A 5 5.00 -25.86 -3.24
C VAL A 5 6.14 -26.51 -2.46
N ARG A 6 5.94 -26.79 -1.16
CA ARG A 6 6.96 -27.38 -0.28
C ARG A 6 7.41 -28.79 -0.70
N LYS A 7 6.66 -29.49 -1.55
CA LYS A 7 7.12 -30.77 -2.14
C LYS A 7 8.24 -30.58 -3.17
N TYR A 8 8.30 -29.42 -3.79
CA TYR A 8 9.25 -29.11 -4.86
C TYR A 8 10.34 -28.13 -4.44
N ASP A 9 10.03 -27.24 -3.49
CA ASP A 9 10.95 -26.27 -2.96
C ASP A 9 10.75 -26.10 -1.45
N THR A 10 11.76 -26.46 -0.69
CA THR A 10 11.82 -26.30 0.77
C THR A 10 12.77 -25.18 1.19
N SER A 11 13.42 -24.52 0.25
CA SER A 11 14.48 -23.52 0.51
C SER A 11 13.96 -22.10 0.62
N ARG A 12 12.74 -21.81 0.11
CA ARG A 12 12.14 -20.49 0.11
C ARG A 12 10.97 -20.42 1.08
N PHE A 13 10.87 -19.28 1.76
CA PHE A 13 9.70 -18.97 2.57
C PHE A 13 8.46 -18.71 1.70
N THR A 14 7.31 -19.10 2.23
CA THR A 14 6.01 -18.92 1.56
C THR A 14 5.24 -17.78 2.20
N THR A 15 4.65 -16.94 1.38
CA THR A 15 3.82 -15.82 1.81
C THR A 15 2.65 -15.57 0.88
N ILE A 16 1.71 -14.75 1.30
CA ILE A 16 0.62 -14.20 0.51
C ILE A 16 0.26 -12.82 1.08
N GLY A 17 -0.04 -11.85 0.22
CA GLY A 17 -0.69 -10.61 0.61
C GLY A 17 -2.19 -10.81 0.83
N SER A 18 -2.73 -10.30 1.91
CA SER A 18 -4.16 -10.41 2.21
C SER A 18 -4.73 -9.07 2.64
N ASN A 19 -5.80 -8.66 1.98
CA ASN A 19 -6.64 -7.54 2.42
C ASN A 19 -7.46 -7.94 3.64
N ASP A 20 -7.93 -6.96 4.39
CA ASP A 20 -9.07 -7.15 5.29
C ASP A 20 -10.26 -7.68 4.49
N PHE A 21 -11.07 -8.55 5.08
CA PHE A 21 -12.19 -9.23 4.39
C PHE A 21 -13.39 -8.30 4.12
N TRP A 22 -13.13 -7.04 3.79
CA TRP A 22 -14.15 -6.01 3.57
C TRP A 22 -15.18 -6.36 2.47
N ASP A 23 -14.77 -7.14 1.47
CA ASP A 23 -15.61 -7.64 0.37
C ASP A 23 -16.36 -8.93 0.73
N ARG A 24 -16.08 -9.53 1.88
CA ARG A 24 -16.58 -10.83 2.32
C ARG A 24 -17.15 -10.76 3.72
N ARG A 25 -18.29 -10.15 3.88
CA ARG A 25 -18.94 -9.85 5.17
C ARG A 25 -19.12 -11.04 6.12
N GLN A 26 -19.07 -12.28 5.63
CA GLN A 26 -19.11 -13.50 6.43
C GLN A 26 -17.81 -13.80 7.18
N TYR A 27 -16.71 -13.15 6.82
CA TYR A 27 -15.41 -13.30 7.45
C TYR A 27 -15.09 -12.07 8.33
N ASN A 28 -14.30 -12.32 9.36
CA ASN A 28 -13.80 -11.29 10.26
C ASN A 28 -12.30 -11.50 10.45
N TRP A 29 -11.53 -10.43 10.32
CA TRP A 29 -10.06 -10.52 10.41
C TRP A 29 -9.58 -11.19 11.69
N ASP A 30 -10.07 -10.77 12.83
CA ASP A 30 -9.61 -11.25 14.14
C ASP A 30 -9.86 -12.74 14.34
N LYS A 31 -10.89 -13.29 13.70
CA LYS A 31 -11.26 -14.71 13.79
C LYS A 31 -10.69 -15.56 12.67
N ASP A 32 -10.61 -15.01 11.47
CA ASP A 32 -10.37 -15.78 10.25
C ASP A 32 -8.96 -15.61 9.68
N SER A 33 -8.20 -14.59 10.09
CA SER A 33 -6.82 -14.37 9.62
C SER A 33 -5.89 -15.56 9.91
N TYR A 34 -6.15 -16.28 11.00
CA TYR A 34 -5.41 -17.51 11.30
C TYR A 34 -5.51 -18.55 10.17
N ARG A 35 -6.68 -18.71 9.57
CA ARG A 35 -6.89 -19.68 8.47
C ARG A 35 -6.08 -19.34 7.24
N VAL A 36 -5.86 -18.06 6.98
CA VAL A 36 -5.05 -17.57 5.86
C VAL A 36 -3.59 -17.87 6.11
N PHE A 37 -3.08 -17.51 7.29
CA PHE A 37 -1.65 -17.46 7.57
C PHE A 37 -1.05 -18.71 8.24
N LYS A 38 -1.86 -19.60 8.82
CA LYS A 38 -1.39 -20.76 9.61
C LYS A 38 -0.40 -21.71 8.93
N ASN A 39 -0.36 -21.72 7.61
CA ASN A 39 0.53 -22.58 6.84
C ASN A 39 1.63 -21.80 6.11
N LEU A 40 1.68 -20.49 6.29
CA LEU A 40 2.65 -19.60 5.65
C LEU A 40 3.80 -19.30 6.62
N ASP A 41 4.95 -19.01 6.08
CA ASP A 41 6.13 -18.65 6.86
C ASP A 41 6.10 -17.17 7.22
N VAL A 42 5.55 -16.33 6.35
CA VAL A 42 5.42 -14.87 6.53
C VAL A 42 4.01 -14.42 6.14
N ALA A 43 3.41 -13.59 6.94
CA ALA A 43 2.09 -13.04 6.73
C ALA A 43 2.15 -11.66 6.05
N GLY A 44 1.63 -11.54 4.83
CA GLY A 44 1.53 -10.28 4.11
C GLY A 44 0.20 -9.59 4.37
N TYR A 45 0.28 -8.33 4.76
CA TYR A 45 -0.87 -7.50 5.13
C TYR A 45 -1.04 -6.36 4.12
N ASN A 46 -2.18 -6.33 3.42
CA ASN A 46 -2.49 -5.23 2.52
C ASN A 46 -3.31 -4.18 3.26
N TYR A 47 -2.75 -2.96 3.46
CA TYR A 47 -3.41 -1.76 4.01
C TYR A 47 -3.92 -1.86 5.45
N ILE A 48 -3.49 -2.84 6.25
CA ILE A 48 -3.99 -3.11 7.60
C ILE A 48 -2.91 -3.13 8.68
N TRP A 49 -1.92 -2.24 8.58
CA TRP A 49 -0.85 -2.08 9.56
C TRP A 49 -1.34 -1.93 11.01
N ARG A 50 -2.55 -1.41 11.19
CA ARG A 50 -3.21 -1.25 12.51
C ARG A 50 -3.44 -2.56 13.26
N LYS A 51 -3.33 -3.69 12.56
CA LYS A 51 -3.48 -5.04 13.13
C LYS A 51 -2.16 -5.69 13.52
N TYR A 52 -1.00 -5.13 13.17
CA TYR A 52 0.29 -5.80 13.41
C TYR A 52 0.51 -6.15 14.89
N GLU A 53 0.34 -5.19 15.79
CA GLU A 53 0.57 -5.39 17.23
C GLU A 53 -0.45 -6.35 17.85
N SER A 54 -1.74 -6.17 17.57
CA SER A 54 -2.79 -7.04 18.10
C SER A 54 -2.70 -8.48 17.58
N ASP A 55 -2.36 -8.64 16.31
CA ASP A 55 -2.23 -9.96 15.70
C ASP A 55 -0.98 -10.70 16.18
N HIS A 56 0.15 -9.99 16.36
CA HIS A 56 1.33 -10.60 16.95
C HIS A 56 1.10 -10.98 18.42
N ALA A 57 0.35 -10.20 19.19
CA ALA A 57 -0.03 -10.57 20.55
C ALA A 57 -0.90 -11.85 20.58
N ALA A 58 -1.79 -12.02 19.60
CA ALA A 58 -2.62 -13.22 19.47
C ALA A 58 -1.85 -14.42 18.86
N TYR A 59 -0.87 -14.16 18.02
CA TYR A 59 -0.07 -15.15 17.30
C TYR A 59 1.43 -14.79 17.37
N PRO A 60 2.11 -15.07 18.48
CA PRO A 60 3.49 -14.62 18.75
C PRO A 60 4.55 -15.10 17.75
N ASP A 61 4.30 -16.23 17.07
CA ASP A 61 5.21 -16.77 16.05
C ASP A 61 5.00 -16.13 14.66
N ARG A 62 4.03 -15.23 14.52
CA ARG A 62 3.72 -14.62 13.23
C ARG A 62 4.75 -13.56 12.86
N VAL A 63 5.48 -13.81 11.79
CA VAL A 63 6.31 -12.82 11.11
C VAL A 63 5.43 -12.06 10.11
N ILE A 64 5.48 -10.73 10.14
CA ILE A 64 4.56 -9.85 9.40
C ILE A 64 5.35 -8.94 8.46
N TYR A 65 4.76 -8.59 7.32
CA TYR A 65 5.21 -7.47 6.49
C TYR A 65 4.00 -6.78 5.84
N GLY A 66 4.13 -5.50 5.54
CA GLY A 66 3.19 -4.78 4.69
C GLY A 66 3.40 -5.20 3.24
N SER A 67 2.55 -6.07 2.71
CA SER A 67 2.65 -6.52 1.32
C SER A 67 2.09 -5.51 0.33
N GLU A 68 1.18 -4.64 0.79
CA GLU A 68 0.71 -3.45 0.10
C GLU A 68 0.36 -2.37 1.13
N SER A 69 0.85 -1.14 0.91
CA SER A 69 0.57 0.00 1.78
C SER A 69 0.30 1.26 0.98
N TYR A 70 -0.50 2.17 1.55
CA TYR A 70 -0.71 3.48 0.96
C TYR A 70 0.53 4.37 1.13
N PRO A 71 0.96 5.10 0.09
CA PRO A 71 2.06 6.05 0.21
C PRO A 71 1.88 7.07 1.33
N LYS A 72 0.65 7.54 1.55
CA LYS A 72 0.29 8.49 2.63
C LYS A 72 0.47 7.91 4.05
N GLU A 73 0.50 6.59 4.20
CA GLU A 73 0.69 5.89 5.47
C GLU A 73 2.13 5.37 5.65
N ALA A 74 3.07 5.79 4.81
CA ALA A 74 4.45 5.31 4.84
C ALA A 74 5.13 5.48 6.19
N ALA A 75 4.91 6.62 6.90
CA ALA A 75 5.48 6.84 8.22
C ALA A 75 4.95 5.85 9.27
N GLN A 76 3.65 5.59 9.26
CA GLN A 76 3.02 4.66 10.20
C GLN A 76 3.54 3.24 10.01
N ASN A 77 3.60 2.78 8.75
CA ASN A 77 4.14 1.47 8.43
C ASN A 77 5.62 1.38 8.81
N TRP A 78 6.44 2.35 8.42
CA TRP A 78 7.88 2.33 8.69
C TRP A 78 8.21 2.39 10.17
N ASN A 79 7.48 3.17 10.96
CA ASN A 79 7.64 3.20 12.41
C ASN A 79 7.40 1.82 13.05
N LEU A 80 6.48 1.02 12.53
CA LEU A 80 6.25 -0.34 13.03
C LEU A 80 7.37 -1.31 12.62
N VAL A 81 7.93 -1.14 11.42
CA VAL A 81 9.13 -1.90 10.99
C VAL A 81 10.31 -1.60 11.91
N GLU A 82 10.58 -0.33 12.23
CA GLU A 82 11.68 0.05 13.13
C GLU A 82 11.44 -0.38 14.58
N LYS A 83 10.19 -0.37 15.03
CA LYS A 83 9.83 -0.67 16.42
C LYS A 83 9.80 -2.18 16.73
N HIS A 84 9.37 -3.00 15.77
CA HIS A 84 9.04 -4.39 16.02
C HIS A 84 9.84 -5.35 15.14
N PRO A 85 10.70 -6.22 15.71
CA PRO A 85 11.54 -7.15 14.95
C PRO A 85 10.74 -8.22 14.19
N TYR A 86 9.47 -8.43 14.53
CA TYR A 86 8.58 -9.34 13.81
C TYR A 86 7.90 -8.69 12.61
N VAL A 87 8.05 -7.37 12.41
CA VAL A 87 7.62 -6.65 11.20
C VAL A 87 8.85 -6.45 10.31
N ILE A 88 8.99 -7.27 9.28
CA ILE A 88 10.24 -7.38 8.52
C ILE A 88 10.34 -6.43 7.33
N GLY A 89 9.29 -5.67 7.02
CA GLY A 89 9.31 -4.70 5.93
C GLY A 89 7.95 -4.17 5.55
N ASP A 90 7.97 -3.24 4.60
CA ASP A 90 6.78 -2.59 4.04
C ASP A 90 6.96 -2.39 2.53
N PHE A 91 5.96 -2.74 1.76
CA PHE A 91 5.92 -2.58 0.30
C PHE A 91 4.75 -1.68 -0.07
N VAL A 92 5.06 -0.56 -0.70
CA VAL A 92 4.05 0.38 -1.17
C VAL A 92 3.31 -0.15 -2.40
N TRP A 93 2.04 0.15 -2.50
CA TRP A 93 1.31 0.05 -3.75
C TRP A 93 1.18 1.43 -4.40
N THR A 94 2.06 1.80 -5.38
CA THR A 94 3.11 0.96 -5.97
C THR A 94 4.44 1.71 -6.07
N ALA A 95 5.53 0.99 -6.40
CA ALA A 95 6.83 1.63 -6.63
C ALA A 95 6.83 2.50 -7.90
N ILE A 96 6.11 2.09 -8.96
CA ILE A 96 6.05 2.80 -10.24
C ILE A 96 4.60 2.81 -10.75
N ASP A 97 4.20 3.89 -11.40
CA ASP A 97 2.92 3.96 -12.13
C ASP A 97 2.84 2.84 -13.18
N TYR A 98 1.64 2.34 -13.48
CA TYR A 98 1.49 1.20 -14.35
C TYR A 98 0.25 1.31 -15.24
N LEU A 99 0.29 0.64 -16.39
CA LEU A 99 -0.88 0.51 -17.27
C LEU A 99 -1.87 -0.51 -16.68
N GLY A 100 -3.09 -0.08 -16.48
CA GLY A 100 -4.14 -0.83 -15.77
C GLY A 100 -4.75 0.07 -14.71
N GLU A 101 -5.78 -0.38 -14.02
CA GLU A 101 -6.49 0.37 -12.97
C GLU A 101 -6.52 1.90 -13.20
N ALA A 102 -6.93 2.26 -14.45
CA ALA A 102 -6.81 3.60 -14.98
C ALA A 102 -7.50 4.63 -14.07
N GLY A 103 -6.79 5.70 -13.73
CA GLY A 103 -7.28 6.73 -12.83
C GLY A 103 -7.10 6.47 -11.34
N LEU A 104 -6.56 5.31 -10.93
CA LEU A 104 -6.25 5.08 -9.52
C LEU A 104 -5.26 6.14 -9.01
N ALA A 105 -5.59 6.80 -7.92
CA ALA A 105 -4.77 7.82 -7.26
C ALA A 105 -4.52 9.12 -8.07
N HIS A 106 -5.29 9.38 -9.12
CA HIS A 106 -5.17 10.65 -9.85
C HIS A 106 -5.68 11.84 -9.03
N ALA A 107 -5.24 13.04 -9.39
CA ALA A 107 -5.81 14.30 -8.95
C ALA A 107 -6.40 15.05 -10.15
N SER A 108 -7.53 15.72 -9.94
CA SER A 108 -8.24 16.47 -10.97
C SER A 108 -8.52 17.89 -10.50
N TYR A 109 -8.52 18.84 -11.45
CA TYR A 109 -9.00 20.19 -11.23
C TYR A 109 -10.36 20.35 -11.90
N LEU A 110 -11.42 20.36 -11.12
CA LEU A 110 -12.79 20.42 -11.61
C LEU A 110 -13.38 21.84 -11.50
N GLY A 111 -14.06 22.29 -12.55
CA GLY A 111 -14.87 23.49 -12.54
C GLY A 111 -16.27 23.28 -11.97
N GLU A 112 -17.07 24.35 -11.93
CA GLU A 112 -18.45 24.27 -11.51
C GLU A 112 -19.25 23.33 -12.44
N GLY A 113 -19.97 22.37 -11.85
CA GLY A 113 -20.77 21.38 -12.60
C GLY A 113 -19.95 20.23 -13.22
N GLU A 114 -18.61 20.26 -13.16
CA GLU A 114 -17.79 19.14 -13.60
C GLU A 114 -17.73 18.05 -12.50
N HIS A 115 -17.70 16.79 -12.92
CA HIS A 115 -17.61 15.64 -12.04
C HIS A 115 -16.34 14.85 -12.33
N ASP A 116 -15.71 14.34 -11.27
CA ASP A 116 -14.57 13.44 -11.43
C ASP A 116 -15.00 12.13 -12.08
N THR A 117 -14.22 11.67 -13.06
CA THR A 117 -14.44 10.38 -13.74
C THR A 117 -14.13 9.18 -12.88
N GLN A 118 -13.49 9.41 -11.74
CA GLN A 118 -13.09 8.40 -10.77
C GLN A 118 -12.24 7.25 -11.35
N PHE A 119 -12.20 6.17 -10.64
CA PHE A 119 -11.49 4.98 -10.99
C PHE A 119 -12.02 4.35 -12.29
N MET A 120 -11.09 4.03 -13.21
CA MET A 120 -11.33 3.44 -14.53
C MET A 120 -12.11 4.32 -15.52
N GLY A 121 -12.21 5.63 -15.26
CA GLY A 121 -12.87 6.60 -16.16
C GLY A 121 -11.91 7.21 -17.18
N TRP A 122 -12.46 7.49 -18.40
CA TRP A 122 -11.77 8.33 -19.38
C TRP A 122 -11.53 9.75 -18.80
N PRO A 123 -10.39 10.41 -19.01
CA PRO A 123 -9.31 10.09 -19.99
C PRO A 123 -8.11 9.32 -19.39
N TRP A 124 -8.25 8.70 -18.24
CA TRP A 124 -7.15 8.04 -17.57
C TRP A 124 -6.77 6.73 -18.26
N TYR A 125 -5.48 6.40 -18.31
CA TYR A 125 -4.95 5.21 -18.97
C TYR A 125 -3.99 4.40 -18.09
N ASN A 126 -3.54 4.99 -16.94
CA ASN A 126 -2.63 4.33 -15.99
C ASN A 126 -3.11 4.49 -14.56
N GLY A 127 -2.60 3.66 -13.68
CA GLY A 127 -2.61 3.87 -12.24
C GLY A 127 -1.55 4.90 -11.86
N TRP A 128 -1.92 5.89 -11.03
CA TRP A 128 -1.10 7.04 -10.63
C TRP A 128 -0.54 6.90 -9.21
N CYS A 129 -0.61 5.69 -8.63
CA CYS A 129 -0.22 5.42 -7.25
C CYS A 129 1.28 5.13 -7.07
N GLY A 130 2.08 5.17 -8.15
CA GLY A 130 3.52 4.92 -8.07
C GLY A 130 4.29 6.00 -7.32
N ASP A 131 5.36 5.62 -6.63
CA ASP A 131 6.36 6.55 -6.12
C ASP A 131 7.15 7.21 -7.28
N ILE A 132 7.21 6.53 -8.40
CA ILE A 132 7.87 6.97 -9.64
C ILE A 132 6.82 6.91 -10.75
N ASP A 133 6.83 7.89 -11.65
CA ASP A 133 5.94 7.88 -12.81
C ASP A 133 6.43 6.97 -13.94
N LEU A 134 5.63 6.86 -15.03
CA LEU A 134 5.97 6.03 -16.19
C LEU A 134 7.22 6.51 -16.96
N CYS A 135 7.67 7.76 -16.75
CA CYS A 135 8.87 8.33 -17.37
C CYS A 135 10.11 8.12 -16.51
N GLY A 136 9.95 7.65 -15.27
CA GLY A 136 11.03 7.43 -14.33
C GLY A 136 11.27 8.61 -13.36
N ASP A 137 10.40 9.60 -13.36
CA ASP A 137 10.53 10.76 -12.50
C ASP A 137 9.91 10.48 -11.11
N LYS A 138 10.61 10.91 -10.07
CA LYS A 138 10.13 10.80 -8.69
C LYS A 138 8.93 11.70 -8.43
N LYS A 139 7.91 11.15 -7.78
CA LYS A 139 6.74 11.88 -7.32
C LYS A 139 6.90 12.31 -5.86
N PRO A 140 6.07 13.22 -5.32
CA PRO A 140 6.20 13.74 -3.95
C PRO A 140 6.32 12.66 -2.88
N GLN A 141 5.58 11.57 -2.98
CA GLN A 141 5.61 10.45 -2.04
C GLN A 141 6.95 9.69 -2.04
N SER A 142 7.66 9.67 -3.17
CA SER A 142 9.02 9.11 -3.25
C SER A 142 10.00 9.90 -2.39
N TYR A 143 9.94 11.23 -2.44
CA TYR A 143 10.78 12.10 -1.58
C TYR A 143 10.41 11.99 -0.10
N TYR A 144 9.15 11.77 0.22
CA TYR A 144 8.71 11.49 1.59
C TYR A 144 9.36 10.20 2.12
N ARG A 145 9.41 9.16 1.29
CA ARG A 145 10.06 7.89 1.61
C ARG A 145 11.57 8.04 1.78
N ASP A 146 12.25 8.84 0.93
CA ASP A 146 13.68 9.16 1.09
C ASP A 146 13.98 9.71 2.50
N VAL A 147 13.11 10.57 3.03
CA VAL A 147 13.26 11.13 4.39
C VAL A 147 13.04 10.06 5.45
N LEU A 148 12.00 9.22 5.30
CA LEU A 148 11.71 8.13 6.25
C LEU A 148 12.85 7.11 6.33
N TRP A 149 13.44 6.79 5.20
CA TRP A 149 14.55 5.84 5.12
C TRP A 149 15.93 6.50 5.37
N ARG A 150 15.93 7.79 5.71
CA ARG A 150 17.14 8.58 6.03
C ARG A 150 18.13 8.73 4.87
N GLU A 151 17.67 8.56 3.64
CA GLU A 151 18.43 8.88 2.44
C GLU A 151 18.66 10.39 2.31
N ARG A 152 17.74 11.19 2.87
CA ARG A 152 17.82 12.66 2.94
C ARG A 152 17.35 13.16 4.30
N PRO A 153 17.99 14.20 4.87
CA PRO A 153 17.60 14.74 6.17
C PRO A 153 16.28 15.53 6.09
N ILE A 154 15.98 16.11 4.95
CA ILE A 154 14.78 16.92 4.72
C ILE A 154 14.44 16.97 3.23
N THR A 155 13.18 17.04 2.93
CA THR A 155 12.64 17.37 1.59
C THR A 155 11.54 18.40 1.76
N MET A 156 11.51 19.37 0.86
CA MET A 156 10.49 20.41 0.82
C MET A 156 9.81 20.38 -0.56
N ALA A 157 8.48 20.32 -0.55
CA ALA A 157 7.67 20.41 -1.77
C ALA A 157 6.67 21.55 -1.61
N VAL A 158 6.38 22.24 -2.70
CA VAL A 158 5.38 23.30 -2.76
C VAL A 158 4.24 22.83 -3.67
N HIS A 159 3.04 22.83 -3.12
CA HIS A 159 1.84 22.56 -3.91
C HIS A 159 1.60 23.72 -4.90
N ALA A 160 1.38 23.38 -6.18
CA ALA A 160 1.02 24.41 -7.15
C ALA A 160 -0.36 25.00 -6.80
N PRO A 161 -0.56 26.31 -7.00
CA PRO A 161 -1.86 26.92 -6.77
C PRO A 161 -2.96 26.23 -7.59
N VAL A 162 -4.10 26.00 -6.97
CA VAL A 162 -5.29 25.52 -7.69
C VAL A 162 -5.70 26.63 -8.70
N PRO A 163 -5.92 26.30 -9.98
CA PRO A 163 -6.34 27.28 -10.96
C PRO A 163 -7.63 27.99 -10.56
N GLU A 164 -7.75 29.27 -10.91
CA GLU A 164 -8.93 30.07 -10.59
C GLU A 164 -10.22 29.42 -11.12
N GLY A 165 -11.26 29.41 -10.31
CA GLY A 165 -12.55 28.77 -10.63
C GLY A 165 -12.52 27.23 -10.63
N LYS A 166 -11.42 26.62 -10.19
CA LYS A 166 -11.30 25.16 -10.07
C LYS A 166 -11.24 24.70 -8.62
N LYS A 167 -11.61 23.46 -8.40
CA LYS A 167 -11.46 22.73 -7.15
C LYS A 167 -10.60 21.51 -7.41
N GLU A 168 -9.60 21.31 -6.57
CA GLU A 168 -8.84 20.07 -6.60
C GLU A 168 -9.65 18.92 -5.98
N VAL A 169 -9.68 17.80 -6.67
CA VAL A 169 -10.22 16.52 -6.16
C VAL A 169 -9.11 15.49 -6.24
N VAL A 170 -8.80 14.91 -5.10
CA VAL A 170 -7.75 13.89 -4.95
C VAL A 170 -8.41 12.55 -4.72
N ASN A 171 -8.06 11.58 -5.51
CA ASN A 171 -8.47 10.19 -5.30
C ASN A 171 -7.62 9.58 -4.18
N GLY A 172 -8.19 9.42 -3.02
CA GLY A 172 -7.66 9.15 -1.68
C GLY A 172 -6.48 8.17 -1.41
N TRP A 173 -5.64 7.93 -2.40
CA TRP A 173 -4.50 6.99 -2.30
C TRP A 173 -3.31 7.51 -1.49
#